data_d84f64814aa10ed45de8569eeb012cd9
#
_entry.id   d84f64814aa10ed45de8569eeb012cd9
#
_cell.length_a   1.000
_cell.length_b   1.000
_cell.length_c   1.000
_cell.angle_alpha   90.00
_cell.angle_beta   90.00
_cell.angle_gamma   90.00
#
_symmetry.space_group_name_H-M   'P 1'
#
loop_
_entity.id
_entity.type
_entity.pdbx_description
1 polymer ?
#
loop_
_entity_poly.entity_id
_entity_poly.type
_entity_poly.pdbx_seq_one_letter_code
_entity_poly.pdbx_strand_id
1 'polypeptide(L)'
;MKGIVLAGGSGTRLYPLTKVTSKQLLPIYDKPMIYYPLSVLMTAGIKDILIISTPQDTPRFESLLGDGAQFGINLSYAVQPSPDGLAQAFIIGEEFIGGDTAAMVLGDNIFAGHGLDKRLKNAVENAENGRGATVFGYYVDDPERFGIVEFDAEGHAVSIEEKPEKPKSNYCVTGLYFYDNRVVELAKGLKPSKRGELEITDLNRLYLEKGELNVELLGQGFTWLDTGTHESLVDASNFVKTIEQHQHRKLACLEEIAYLNGWITAEQVLENSKDMMKNQYGRYLKDVIDGKYVDTIKK
;
A
#
# COMPACT_ATOMS: atom_id res chain seq x y z
N MET A 1 -2.11 -13.42 -8.23
CA MET A 1 -2.21 -12.67 -6.94
C MET A 1 -3.27 -11.59 -7.03
N LYS A 2 -4.06 -11.36 -6.00
CA LYS A 2 -5.04 -10.29 -5.84
C LYS A 2 -4.52 -9.20 -4.90
N GLY A 3 -4.84 -7.94 -5.18
CA GLY A 3 -4.45 -6.81 -4.33
C GLY A 3 -5.64 -6.26 -3.54
N ILE A 4 -5.38 -5.80 -2.31
CA ILE A 4 -6.36 -5.08 -1.49
C ILE A 4 -5.77 -3.75 -1.06
N VAL A 5 -6.49 -2.66 -1.28
CA VAL A 5 -6.20 -1.38 -0.64
C VAL A 5 -7.25 -1.18 0.45
N LEU A 6 -6.81 -1.19 1.71
CA LEU A 6 -7.72 -0.93 2.83
C LEU A 6 -7.74 0.58 3.12
N ALA A 7 -8.80 1.22 2.65
CA ALA A 7 -9.03 2.67 2.72
C ALA A 7 -10.21 3.01 3.66
N GLY A 8 -10.32 2.25 4.75
CA GLY A 8 -11.33 2.44 5.79
C GLY A 8 -10.88 3.39 6.91
N GLY A 9 -11.69 3.43 7.97
CA GLY A 9 -11.43 4.19 9.18
C GLY A 9 -12.09 5.58 9.21
N SER A 10 -12.37 6.07 10.42
CA SER A 10 -13.12 7.32 10.64
C SER A 10 -12.30 8.59 10.42
N GLY A 11 -10.97 8.48 10.33
CA GLY A 11 -10.06 9.62 10.12
C GLY A 11 -10.13 10.71 11.21
N THR A 12 -10.66 10.41 12.41
CA THR A 12 -10.94 11.41 13.46
C THR A 12 -9.71 12.19 13.91
N ARG A 13 -8.52 11.60 13.84
CA ARG A 13 -7.26 12.27 14.17
C ARG A 13 -6.93 13.44 13.25
N LEU A 14 -7.54 13.49 12.07
CA LEU A 14 -7.37 14.55 11.07
C LEU A 14 -8.56 15.52 11.01
N TYR A 15 -9.47 15.51 11.99
CA TYR A 15 -10.52 16.52 12.05
C TYR A 15 -9.92 17.93 12.18
N PRO A 16 -10.50 18.95 11.49
CA PRO A 16 -11.75 18.93 10.71
C PRO A 16 -11.61 18.47 9.25
N LEU A 17 -10.40 18.17 8.72
CA LEU A 17 -10.18 17.84 7.31
C LEU A 17 -11.03 16.66 6.80
N THR A 18 -11.21 15.67 7.65
CA THR A 18 -11.89 14.41 7.31
C THR A 18 -13.36 14.36 7.75
N LYS A 19 -13.97 15.49 8.10
CA LYS A 19 -15.40 15.52 8.48
C LYS A 19 -16.35 15.16 7.34
N VAL A 20 -15.94 15.42 6.11
CA VAL A 20 -16.79 15.25 4.91
C VAL A 20 -16.11 14.43 3.82
N THR A 21 -14.95 13.87 4.09
CA THR A 21 -14.19 13.08 3.11
C THR A 21 -13.29 12.06 3.79
N SER A 22 -13.02 10.96 3.11
CA SER A 22 -12.01 9.99 3.54
C SER A 22 -10.63 10.64 3.61
N LYS A 23 -9.81 10.20 4.58
CA LYS A 23 -8.40 10.58 4.68
C LYS A 23 -7.65 10.29 3.36
N GLN A 24 -7.90 9.17 2.76
CA GLN A 24 -7.21 8.69 1.56
C GLN A 24 -7.57 9.47 0.29
N LEU A 25 -8.57 10.36 0.36
CA LEU A 25 -8.93 11.31 -0.69
C LEU A 25 -8.27 12.69 -0.49
N LEU A 26 -7.63 12.94 0.67
CA LEU A 26 -6.87 14.17 0.88
C LEU A 26 -5.66 14.22 -0.06
N PRO A 27 -5.27 15.43 -0.50
CA PRO A 27 -4.12 15.57 -1.38
C PRO A 27 -2.81 15.33 -0.63
N ILE A 28 -1.91 14.60 -1.24
CA ILE A 28 -0.49 14.55 -0.91
C ILE A 28 0.25 15.18 -2.08
N TYR A 29 0.62 16.43 -1.95
CA TYR A 29 1.23 17.30 -2.95
C TYR A 29 0.33 17.47 -4.19
N ASP A 30 0.48 16.68 -5.24
CA ASP A 30 -0.18 16.88 -6.54
C ASP A 30 -1.23 15.82 -6.91
N LYS A 31 -1.49 14.86 -6.03
CA LYS A 31 -2.47 13.78 -6.27
C LYS A 31 -3.13 13.30 -4.96
N PRO A 32 -4.29 12.62 -5.04
CA PRO A 32 -4.93 12.03 -3.87
C PRO A 32 -4.05 10.96 -3.21
N MET A 33 -4.10 10.86 -1.89
CA MET A 33 -3.32 9.90 -1.09
C MET A 33 -3.46 8.47 -1.58
N ILE A 34 -4.65 8.04 -2.02
CA ILE A 34 -4.91 6.67 -2.48
C ILE A 34 -4.03 6.23 -3.67
N TYR A 35 -3.49 7.17 -4.44
CA TYR A 35 -2.59 6.86 -5.55
C TYR A 35 -1.30 6.18 -5.09
N TYR A 36 -0.79 6.53 -3.91
CA TYR A 36 0.45 5.98 -3.39
C TYR A 36 0.35 4.48 -3.08
N PRO A 37 -0.62 4.00 -2.27
CA PRO A 37 -0.77 2.56 -2.05
C PRO A 37 -1.16 1.81 -3.34
N LEU A 38 -2.00 2.37 -4.21
CA LEU A 38 -2.28 1.78 -5.52
C LEU A 38 -1.00 1.58 -6.34
N SER A 39 -0.12 2.57 -6.36
CA SER A 39 1.15 2.49 -7.10
C SER A 39 2.04 1.35 -6.62
N VAL A 40 2.01 1.03 -5.33
CA VAL A 40 2.78 -0.09 -4.76
C VAL A 40 2.29 -1.42 -5.32
N LEU A 41 0.98 -1.67 -5.32
CA LEU A 41 0.40 -2.88 -5.89
C LEU A 41 0.65 -2.98 -7.41
N MET A 42 0.51 -1.89 -8.14
CA MET A 42 0.79 -1.84 -9.58
C MET A 42 2.28 -2.09 -9.86
N THR A 43 3.19 -1.57 -9.04
CA THR A 43 4.64 -1.82 -9.15
C THR A 43 4.98 -3.28 -8.86
N ALA A 44 4.24 -3.93 -7.96
CA ALA A 44 4.32 -5.38 -7.72
C ALA A 44 3.78 -6.23 -8.89
N GLY A 45 3.18 -5.61 -9.90
CA GLY A 45 2.59 -6.30 -11.07
C GLY A 45 1.15 -6.75 -10.86
N ILE A 46 0.49 -6.31 -9.79
CA ILE A 46 -0.88 -6.71 -9.44
C ILE A 46 -1.89 -5.83 -10.20
N LYS A 47 -2.79 -6.47 -10.96
CA LYS A 47 -3.80 -5.79 -11.78
C LYS A 47 -5.20 -5.85 -11.21
N ASP A 48 -5.56 -6.95 -10.55
CA ASP A 48 -6.87 -7.10 -9.92
C ASP A 48 -6.79 -6.56 -8.49
N ILE A 49 -7.44 -5.44 -8.23
CA ILE A 49 -7.33 -4.72 -6.95
C ILE A 49 -8.72 -4.42 -6.39
N LEU A 50 -8.93 -4.79 -5.13
CA LEU A 50 -10.12 -4.48 -4.35
C LEU A 50 -9.85 -3.28 -3.44
N ILE A 51 -10.66 -2.24 -3.54
CA ILE A 51 -10.66 -1.11 -2.61
C ILE A 51 -11.73 -1.36 -1.56
N ILE A 52 -11.31 -1.49 -0.31
CA ILE A 52 -12.23 -1.66 0.83
C ILE A 52 -12.31 -0.34 1.58
N SER A 53 -13.51 0.22 1.70
CA SER A 53 -13.71 1.50 2.37
C SER A 53 -15.01 1.54 3.19
N THR A 54 -15.30 2.70 3.79
CA THR A 54 -16.55 2.92 4.53
C THR A 54 -17.74 3.03 3.57
N PRO A 55 -18.99 2.80 4.05
CA PRO A 55 -20.18 2.99 3.21
C PRO A 55 -20.29 4.39 2.62
N GLN A 56 -19.81 5.42 3.34
CA GLN A 56 -19.91 6.82 2.94
C GLN A 56 -18.87 7.20 1.89
N ASP A 57 -17.70 6.56 1.91
CA ASP A 57 -16.57 6.95 1.08
C ASP A 57 -16.39 6.06 -0.17
N THR A 58 -16.89 4.83 -0.15
CA THR A 58 -16.82 3.91 -1.31
C THR A 58 -17.29 4.58 -2.62
N PRO A 59 -18.45 5.27 -2.68
CA PRO A 59 -18.88 5.93 -3.91
C PRO A 59 -17.94 7.03 -4.41
N ARG A 60 -17.17 7.64 -3.49
CA ARG A 60 -16.18 8.68 -3.86
C ARG A 60 -14.94 8.07 -4.49
N PHE A 61 -14.50 6.91 -3.99
CA PHE A 61 -13.41 6.15 -4.63
C PHE A 61 -13.83 5.64 -6.01
N GLU A 62 -15.06 5.13 -6.16
CA GLU A 62 -15.63 4.73 -7.44
C GLU A 62 -15.67 5.91 -8.42
N SER A 63 -16.08 7.09 -7.96
CA SER A 63 -16.12 8.30 -8.78
C SER A 63 -14.72 8.78 -9.21
N LEU A 64 -13.70 8.63 -8.33
CA LEU A 64 -12.33 9.04 -8.62
C LEU A 64 -11.60 8.08 -9.56
N LEU A 65 -11.75 6.78 -9.33
CA LEU A 65 -10.88 5.75 -9.90
C LEU A 65 -11.59 4.90 -10.97
N GLY A 66 -12.93 4.96 -11.05
CA GLY A 66 -13.72 4.17 -11.99
C GLY A 66 -13.50 2.67 -11.81
N ASP A 67 -13.47 1.95 -12.90
CA ASP A 67 -13.18 0.51 -12.96
C ASP A 67 -11.67 0.21 -13.10
N GLY A 68 -10.82 1.23 -13.16
CA GLY A 68 -9.37 1.11 -13.30
C GLY A 68 -8.87 0.97 -14.74
N ALA A 69 -9.75 0.92 -15.73
CA ALA A 69 -9.37 0.71 -17.13
C ALA A 69 -8.39 1.78 -17.64
N GLN A 70 -8.50 3.03 -17.17
CA GLN A 70 -7.57 4.12 -17.49
C GLN A 70 -6.13 3.85 -17.04
N PHE A 71 -5.93 2.97 -16.07
CA PHE A 71 -4.62 2.52 -15.58
C PHE A 71 -4.28 1.09 -16.02
N GLY A 72 -5.10 0.48 -16.88
CA GLY A 72 -4.90 -0.90 -17.34
C GLY A 72 -4.98 -1.95 -16.23
N ILE A 73 -5.72 -1.67 -15.16
CA ILE A 73 -6.00 -2.55 -14.02
C ILE A 73 -7.52 -2.77 -13.91
N ASN A 74 -7.93 -3.71 -13.06
CA ASN A 74 -9.33 -3.99 -12.75
C ASN A 74 -9.59 -3.62 -11.29
N LEU A 75 -10.37 -2.58 -11.05
CA LEU A 75 -10.78 -2.16 -9.72
C LEU A 75 -12.14 -2.72 -9.37
N SER A 76 -12.23 -3.27 -8.18
CA SER A 76 -13.48 -3.65 -7.51
C SER A 76 -13.57 -2.91 -6.18
N TYR A 77 -14.78 -2.83 -5.64
CA TYR A 77 -15.04 -2.07 -4.43
C TYR A 77 -15.86 -2.91 -3.44
N ALA A 78 -15.50 -2.81 -2.16
CA ALA A 78 -16.25 -3.44 -1.08
C ALA A 78 -16.37 -2.49 0.11
N VAL A 79 -17.41 -2.72 0.91
CA VAL A 79 -17.69 -1.92 2.10
C VAL A 79 -17.23 -2.65 3.34
N GLN A 80 -16.44 -1.97 4.19
CA GLN A 80 -16.19 -2.35 5.56
C GLN A 80 -17.20 -1.60 6.45
N PRO A 81 -18.22 -2.27 7.00
CA PRO A 81 -19.30 -1.60 7.72
C PRO A 81 -18.86 -1.05 9.07
N SER A 82 -17.86 -1.68 9.71
CA SER A 82 -17.26 -1.27 10.98
C SER A 82 -15.75 -1.56 10.96
N PRO A 83 -14.95 -0.77 11.70
CA PRO A 83 -13.48 -0.93 11.71
C PRO A 83 -13.06 -2.05 12.69
N ASP A 84 -13.43 -3.30 12.38
CA ASP A 84 -13.22 -4.46 13.26
C ASP A 84 -11.82 -5.07 13.12
N GLY A 85 -10.86 -4.29 12.59
CA GLY A 85 -9.46 -4.67 12.47
C GLY A 85 -9.00 -4.85 11.02
N LEU A 86 -7.67 -4.86 10.82
CA LEU A 86 -7.08 -4.93 9.48
C LEU A 86 -7.26 -6.30 8.84
N ALA A 87 -7.21 -7.39 9.63
CA ALA A 87 -7.36 -8.74 9.10
C ALA A 87 -8.78 -9.02 8.57
N GLN A 88 -9.79 -8.24 8.98
CA GLN A 88 -11.15 -8.32 8.45
C GLN A 88 -11.19 -8.10 6.92
N ALA A 89 -10.22 -7.36 6.37
CA ALA A 89 -10.15 -7.10 4.93
C ALA A 89 -10.10 -8.38 4.09
N PHE A 90 -9.44 -9.44 4.58
CA PHE A 90 -9.37 -10.72 3.89
C PHE A 90 -10.69 -11.49 3.94
N ILE A 91 -11.47 -11.32 5.00
CA ILE A 91 -12.81 -11.91 5.15
C ILE A 91 -13.79 -11.20 4.21
N ILE A 92 -13.76 -9.86 4.18
CA ILE A 92 -14.57 -9.06 3.25
C ILE A 92 -14.21 -9.36 1.79
N GLY A 93 -12.92 -9.52 1.51
CA GLY A 93 -12.39 -9.79 0.19
C GLY A 93 -12.40 -11.27 -0.23
N GLU A 94 -12.99 -12.18 0.54
CA GLU A 94 -12.94 -13.63 0.29
C GLU A 94 -13.35 -14.02 -1.13
N GLU A 95 -14.51 -13.55 -1.59
CA GLU A 95 -15.01 -13.85 -2.94
C GLU A 95 -14.08 -13.28 -4.02
N PHE A 96 -13.56 -12.06 -3.82
CA PHE A 96 -12.62 -11.43 -4.73
C PHE A 96 -11.27 -12.17 -4.79
N ILE A 97 -10.75 -12.62 -3.65
CA ILE A 97 -9.50 -13.39 -3.57
C ILE A 97 -9.67 -14.74 -4.24
N GLY A 98 -10.80 -15.43 -4.01
CA GLY A 98 -11.16 -16.65 -4.73
C GLY A 98 -10.14 -17.79 -4.59
N GLY A 99 -9.42 -17.88 -3.46
CA GLY A 99 -8.38 -18.89 -3.22
C GLY A 99 -7.02 -18.57 -3.84
N ASP A 100 -6.84 -17.38 -4.41
CA ASP A 100 -5.54 -16.89 -4.90
C ASP A 100 -4.68 -16.38 -3.73
N THR A 101 -3.41 -16.08 -4.00
CA THR A 101 -2.53 -15.32 -3.09
C THR A 101 -3.01 -13.87 -3.01
N ALA A 102 -2.75 -13.19 -1.89
CA ALA A 102 -3.23 -11.84 -1.67
C ALA A 102 -2.14 -10.90 -1.16
N ALA A 103 -2.12 -9.67 -1.70
CA ALA A 103 -1.38 -8.55 -1.14
C ALA A 103 -2.35 -7.54 -0.55
N MET A 104 -2.01 -6.92 0.58
CA MET A 104 -2.75 -5.81 1.16
C MET A 104 -1.83 -4.65 1.47
N VAL A 105 -2.31 -3.45 1.15
CA VAL A 105 -1.64 -2.19 1.52
C VAL A 105 -2.64 -1.27 2.22
N LEU A 106 -2.20 -0.59 3.27
CA LEU A 106 -3.00 0.41 3.96
C LEU A 106 -3.08 1.68 3.11
N GLY A 107 -4.28 2.21 2.97
CA GLY A 107 -4.60 3.32 2.07
C GLY A 107 -3.94 4.66 2.41
N ASP A 108 -3.28 4.76 3.55
CA ASP A 108 -2.59 5.95 4.06
C ASP A 108 -1.07 5.79 4.15
N ASN A 109 -0.53 4.72 3.58
CA ASN A 109 0.90 4.45 3.60
C ASN A 109 1.56 4.87 2.28
N ILE A 110 2.69 5.54 2.39
CA ILE A 110 3.53 5.96 1.27
C ILE A 110 4.87 5.24 1.37
N PHE A 111 5.26 4.60 0.29
CA PHE A 111 6.55 3.92 0.17
C PHE A 111 7.35 4.56 -0.97
N ALA A 112 8.59 4.92 -0.69
CA ALA A 112 9.52 5.43 -1.69
C ALA A 112 10.94 4.90 -1.43
N GLY A 113 11.63 4.53 -2.49
CA GLY A 113 13.01 4.07 -2.38
C GLY A 113 13.46 3.32 -3.62
N HIS A 114 14.76 3.40 -3.90
CA HIS A 114 15.34 2.67 -5.02
C HIS A 114 15.32 1.16 -4.77
N GLY A 115 14.88 0.38 -5.76
CA GLY A 115 14.79 -1.08 -5.65
C GLY A 115 13.56 -1.59 -4.89
N LEU A 116 12.56 -0.73 -4.64
CA LEU A 116 11.28 -1.17 -4.06
C LEU A 116 10.61 -2.23 -4.95
N ASP A 117 10.61 -2.05 -6.27
CA ASP A 117 10.09 -2.99 -7.25
C ASP A 117 10.66 -4.40 -7.10
N LYS A 118 11.96 -4.51 -6.83
CA LYS A 118 12.65 -5.79 -6.62
C LYS A 118 12.17 -6.50 -5.35
N ARG A 119 12.00 -5.74 -4.25
CA ARG A 119 11.51 -6.28 -2.98
C ARG A 119 10.04 -6.72 -3.08
N LEU A 120 9.23 -5.94 -3.81
CA LEU A 120 7.83 -6.30 -4.07
C LEU A 120 7.73 -7.59 -4.88
N LYS A 121 8.55 -7.76 -5.93
CA LYS A 121 8.60 -8.99 -6.71
C LYS A 121 9.01 -10.20 -5.87
N ASN A 122 10.00 -10.06 -4.99
CA ASN A 122 10.38 -11.14 -4.06
C ASN A 122 9.20 -11.53 -3.15
N ALA A 123 8.45 -10.55 -2.64
CA ALA A 123 7.29 -10.82 -1.80
C ALA A 123 6.16 -11.54 -2.57
N VAL A 124 5.91 -11.16 -3.82
CA VAL A 124 4.99 -11.87 -4.72
C VAL A 124 5.44 -13.31 -4.93
N GLU A 125 6.72 -13.52 -5.29
CA GLU A 125 7.29 -14.86 -5.51
C GLU A 125 7.22 -15.73 -4.26
N ASN A 126 7.47 -15.18 -3.07
CA ASN A 126 7.35 -15.93 -1.82
C ASN A 126 5.91 -16.42 -1.62
N ALA A 127 4.93 -15.55 -1.77
CA ALA A 127 3.53 -15.92 -1.60
C ALA A 127 3.06 -16.95 -2.65
N GLU A 128 3.37 -16.72 -3.93
CA GLU A 128 2.96 -17.60 -5.03
C GLU A 128 3.61 -18.99 -4.96
N ASN A 129 4.82 -19.08 -4.40
CA ASN A 129 5.50 -20.37 -4.16
C ASN A 129 5.12 -21.03 -2.83
N GLY A 130 4.11 -20.52 -2.11
CA GLY A 130 3.64 -21.10 -0.85
C GLY A 130 4.65 -20.98 0.30
N ARG A 131 5.52 -19.96 0.28
CA ARG A 131 6.52 -19.72 1.33
C ARG A 131 5.95 -18.88 2.49
N GLY A 132 4.63 -18.80 2.60
CA GLY A 132 3.93 -18.13 3.68
C GLY A 132 3.68 -16.65 3.43
N ALA A 133 3.96 -15.83 4.46
CA ALA A 133 3.74 -14.39 4.43
C ALA A 133 5.04 -13.61 4.26
N THR A 134 4.95 -12.42 3.66
CA THR A 134 6.03 -11.44 3.64
C THR A 134 5.49 -10.10 4.14
N VAL A 135 6.16 -9.52 5.14
CA VAL A 135 5.90 -8.20 5.70
C VAL A 135 7.12 -7.30 5.53
N PHE A 136 6.93 -5.99 5.62
CA PHE A 136 8.00 -5.02 5.42
C PHE A 136 8.32 -4.33 6.75
N GLY A 137 9.56 -4.48 7.21
CA GLY A 137 10.07 -3.88 8.44
C GLY A 137 10.74 -2.53 8.18
N TYR A 138 10.47 -1.55 9.04
CA TYR A 138 11.05 -0.21 8.98
C TYR A 138 11.48 0.26 10.36
N TYR A 139 12.65 0.90 10.46
CA TYR A 139 13.16 1.44 11.72
C TYR A 139 12.42 2.73 12.10
N VAL A 140 11.91 2.80 13.35
CA VAL A 140 11.20 3.96 13.90
C VAL A 140 11.73 4.34 15.28
N ASP A 141 11.57 5.60 15.66
CA ASP A 141 11.99 6.10 16.99
C ASP A 141 10.87 6.00 18.05
N ASP A 142 9.61 5.72 17.61
CA ASP A 142 8.41 5.62 18.45
C ASP A 142 7.70 4.25 18.26
N PRO A 143 8.42 3.12 18.55
CA PRO A 143 7.97 1.77 18.20
C PRO A 143 6.68 1.34 18.92
N GLU A 144 6.34 1.90 20.08
CA GLU A 144 5.12 1.57 20.85
C GLU A 144 3.81 1.84 20.11
N ARG A 145 3.87 2.55 18.99
CA ARG A 145 2.69 2.86 18.16
C ARG A 145 2.31 1.79 17.16
N PHE A 146 3.19 0.83 16.90
CA PHE A 146 3.13 -0.11 15.77
C PHE A 146 3.20 -1.57 16.21
N GLY A 147 2.95 -2.48 15.29
CA GLY A 147 3.35 -3.87 15.42
C GLY A 147 4.88 -3.97 15.32
N ILE A 148 5.53 -4.56 16.32
CA ILE A 148 7.00 -4.62 16.42
C ILE A 148 7.50 -6.03 16.20
N VAL A 149 8.52 -6.16 15.35
CA VAL A 149 9.21 -7.42 15.06
C VAL A 149 10.55 -7.44 15.81
N GLU A 150 10.83 -8.56 16.50
CA GLU A 150 12.12 -8.87 17.12
C GLU A 150 12.90 -9.86 16.26
N PHE A 151 14.20 -9.69 16.15
CA PHE A 151 15.09 -10.55 15.38
C PHE A 151 16.11 -11.25 16.26
N ASP A 152 16.51 -12.47 15.88
CA ASP A 152 17.67 -13.16 16.44
C ASP A 152 18.99 -12.58 15.86
N ALA A 153 20.11 -13.17 16.30
CA ALA A 153 21.45 -12.75 15.86
C ALA A 153 21.71 -13.04 14.36
N GLU A 154 20.97 -13.96 13.78
CA GLU A 154 21.02 -14.38 12.38
C GLU A 154 20.10 -13.54 11.50
N GLY A 155 19.24 -12.68 12.09
CA GLY A 155 18.31 -11.78 11.39
C GLY A 155 16.95 -12.42 11.08
N HIS A 156 16.60 -13.56 11.69
CA HIS A 156 15.28 -14.16 11.56
C HIS A 156 14.31 -13.51 12.56
N ALA A 157 13.07 -13.31 12.13
CA ALA A 157 12.02 -12.84 13.03
C ALA A 157 11.69 -13.93 14.08
N VAL A 158 11.75 -13.56 15.37
CA VAL A 158 11.50 -14.48 16.49
C VAL A 158 10.24 -14.11 17.29
N SER A 159 9.83 -12.87 17.26
CA SER A 159 8.54 -12.45 17.83
C SER A 159 7.94 -11.27 17.08
N ILE A 160 6.62 -11.16 17.19
CA ILE A 160 5.86 -10.02 16.68
C ILE A 160 4.79 -9.63 17.70
N GLU A 161 4.70 -8.35 18.05
CA GLU A 161 3.81 -7.85 19.10
C GLU A 161 3.14 -6.54 18.69
N GLU A 162 1.81 -6.47 18.85
CA GLU A 162 1.03 -5.28 18.50
C GLU A 162 1.12 -4.23 19.62
N LYS A 163 1.64 -3.06 19.30
CA LYS A 163 1.73 -1.89 20.20
C LYS A 163 2.21 -2.22 21.60
N PRO A 164 3.41 -2.82 21.74
CA PRO A 164 3.91 -3.24 23.03
C PRO A 164 4.20 -2.05 23.93
N GLU A 165 3.88 -2.17 25.22
CA GLU A 165 4.27 -1.15 26.21
C GLU A 165 5.80 -1.03 26.39
N LYS A 166 6.51 -2.13 26.13
CA LYS A 166 7.97 -2.23 26.18
C LYS A 166 8.46 -2.90 24.90
N PRO A 167 8.68 -2.13 23.84
CA PRO A 167 9.15 -2.67 22.57
C PRO A 167 10.50 -3.37 22.70
N LYS A 168 10.66 -4.53 22.09
CA LYS A 168 11.90 -5.30 22.09
C LYS A 168 12.84 -4.91 20.95
N SER A 169 12.37 -4.17 19.98
CA SER A 169 13.13 -3.60 18.87
C SER A 169 12.51 -2.29 18.40
N ASN A 170 13.23 -1.58 17.52
CA ASN A 170 12.72 -0.40 16.82
C ASN A 170 12.20 -0.71 15.40
N TYR A 171 12.12 -1.98 15.01
CA TYR A 171 11.61 -2.35 13.70
C TYR A 171 10.10 -2.59 13.76
N CYS A 172 9.36 -1.67 13.17
CA CYS A 172 7.91 -1.83 13.02
C CYS A 172 7.57 -2.58 11.73
N VAL A 173 6.42 -3.25 11.72
CA VAL A 173 5.79 -3.76 10.50
C VAL A 173 5.00 -2.63 9.87
N THR A 174 5.33 -2.30 8.63
CA THR A 174 4.63 -1.29 7.84
C THR A 174 3.26 -1.79 7.38
N GLY A 175 2.45 -0.90 6.78
CA GLY A 175 1.14 -1.27 6.26
C GLY A 175 1.16 -1.94 4.88
N LEU A 176 2.10 -2.88 4.65
CA LEU A 176 2.22 -3.62 3.39
C LEU A 176 2.48 -5.10 3.66
N TYR A 177 1.62 -5.95 3.13
CA TYR A 177 1.54 -7.37 3.46
C TYR A 177 1.34 -8.21 2.22
N PHE A 178 2.03 -9.35 2.12
CA PHE A 178 1.84 -10.36 1.07
C PHE A 178 1.63 -11.72 1.73
N TYR A 179 0.62 -12.44 1.28
CA TYR A 179 0.22 -13.72 1.86
C TYR A 179 -0.04 -14.77 0.78
N ASP A 180 0.23 -16.00 1.10
CA ASP A 180 -0.20 -17.14 0.31
C ASP A 180 -1.73 -17.33 0.36
N ASN A 181 -2.24 -18.33 -0.34
CA ASN A 181 -3.67 -18.57 -0.49
C ASN A 181 -4.41 -19.04 0.78
N ARG A 182 -3.70 -19.24 1.91
CA ARG A 182 -4.29 -19.63 3.20
C ARG A 182 -4.81 -18.43 4.00
N VAL A 183 -4.53 -17.21 3.56
CA VAL A 183 -4.77 -15.98 4.33
C VAL A 183 -6.23 -15.83 4.76
N VAL A 184 -7.19 -16.14 3.90
CA VAL A 184 -8.62 -16.02 4.20
C VAL A 184 -9.02 -16.96 5.33
N GLU A 185 -8.64 -18.23 5.26
CA GLU A 185 -8.97 -19.22 6.29
C GLU A 185 -8.29 -18.90 7.63
N LEU A 186 -7.04 -18.44 7.59
CA LEU A 186 -6.34 -18.00 8.79
C LEU A 186 -7.00 -16.76 9.42
N ALA A 187 -7.41 -15.78 8.59
CA ALA A 187 -8.11 -14.59 9.06
C ALA A 187 -9.47 -14.91 9.71
N LYS A 188 -10.24 -15.85 9.15
CA LYS A 188 -11.50 -16.34 9.73
C LYS A 188 -11.30 -17.04 11.07
N GLY A 189 -10.14 -17.65 11.29
CA GLY A 189 -9.79 -18.32 12.54
C GLY A 189 -9.38 -17.38 13.68
N LEU A 190 -9.14 -16.10 13.41
CA LEU A 190 -8.73 -15.12 14.41
C LEU A 190 -9.86 -14.82 15.40
N LYS A 191 -9.45 -14.49 16.62
CA LYS A 191 -10.34 -13.97 17.65
C LYS A 191 -10.08 -12.48 17.85
N PRO A 192 -11.11 -11.66 18.09
CA PRO A 192 -10.90 -10.26 18.41
C PRO A 192 -9.96 -10.07 19.61
N SER A 193 -9.05 -9.13 19.51
CA SER A 193 -8.14 -8.74 20.56
C SER A 193 -8.87 -8.07 21.73
N LYS A 194 -8.15 -7.67 22.78
CA LYS A 194 -8.70 -6.85 23.87
C LYS A 194 -9.32 -5.53 23.40
N ARG A 195 -8.92 -5.05 22.20
CA ARG A 195 -9.45 -3.86 21.54
C ARG A 195 -10.73 -4.13 20.74
N GLY A 196 -11.15 -5.39 20.62
CA GLY A 196 -12.28 -5.82 19.80
C GLY A 196 -11.94 -5.93 18.30
N GLU A 197 -10.66 -5.89 17.93
CA GLU A 197 -10.18 -5.89 16.54
C GLU A 197 -9.58 -7.24 16.15
N LEU A 198 -9.78 -7.65 14.90
CA LEU A 198 -9.04 -8.74 14.25
C LEU A 198 -7.67 -8.19 13.81
N GLU A 199 -6.67 -8.41 14.66
CA GLU A 199 -5.36 -7.82 14.49
C GLU A 199 -4.58 -8.46 13.34
N ILE A 200 -3.99 -7.65 12.49
CA ILE A 200 -3.09 -8.14 11.44
C ILE A 200 -1.82 -8.77 12.05
N THR A 201 -1.41 -8.27 13.21
CA THR A 201 -0.27 -8.81 13.97
C THR A 201 -0.52 -10.23 14.43
N ASP A 202 -1.77 -10.57 14.81
CA ASP A 202 -2.12 -11.95 15.17
C ASP A 202 -2.13 -12.87 13.95
N LEU A 203 -2.58 -12.38 12.80
CA LEU A 203 -2.46 -13.10 11.52
C LEU A 203 -0.98 -13.39 11.17
N ASN A 204 -0.12 -12.38 11.27
CA ASN A 204 1.31 -12.52 11.03
C ASN A 204 1.97 -13.49 12.01
N ARG A 205 1.52 -13.51 13.29
CA ARG A 205 2.01 -14.45 14.30
C ARG A 205 1.72 -15.91 13.92
N LEU A 206 0.55 -16.19 13.32
CA LEU A 206 0.25 -17.56 12.85
C LEU A 206 1.23 -18.05 11.78
N TYR A 207 1.73 -17.17 10.92
CA TYR A 207 2.80 -17.49 9.98
C TYR A 207 4.15 -17.62 10.67
N LEU A 208 4.46 -16.73 11.62
CA LEU A 208 5.70 -16.79 12.38
C LEU A 208 5.86 -18.09 13.15
N GLU A 209 4.80 -18.55 13.83
CA GLU A 209 4.79 -19.79 14.60
C GLU A 209 5.03 -21.06 13.74
N LYS A 210 4.76 -20.96 12.44
CA LYS A 210 5.05 -22.01 11.46
C LYS A 210 6.43 -21.88 10.82
N GLY A 211 7.19 -20.81 11.14
CA GLY A 211 8.45 -20.48 10.46
C GLY A 211 8.26 -19.99 9.02
N GLU A 212 7.09 -19.44 8.70
CA GLU A 212 6.67 -19.03 7.36
C GLU A 212 6.43 -17.52 7.26
N LEU A 213 6.96 -16.71 8.18
CA LEU A 213 6.94 -15.25 8.12
C LEU A 213 8.29 -14.72 7.62
N ASN A 214 8.28 -14.13 6.43
CA ASN A 214 9.43 -13.45 5.85
C ASN A 214 9.35 -11.95 6.18
N VAL A 215 10.47 -11.32 6.53
CA VAL A 215 10.55 -9.89 6.80
C VAL A 215 11.53 -9.25 5.83
N GLU A 216 11.04 -8.37 4.96
CA GLU A 216 11.84 -7.53 4.07
C GLU A 216 12.16 -6.21 4.79
N LEU A 217 13.42 -5.98 5.16
CA LEU A 217 13.81 -4.74 5.82
C LEU A 217 14.00 -3.60 4.81
N LEU A 218 13.25 -2.54 5.00
CA LEU A 218 13.41 -1.27 4.30
C LEU A 218 14.52 -0.47 4.99
N GLY A 219 15.74 -0.64 4.51
CA GLY A 219 16.93 0.00 5.08
C GLY A 219 17.20 1.41 4.54
N GLN A 220 18.45 1.83 4.59
CA GLN A 220 18.88 3.13 4.09
C GLN A 220 18.48 3.35 2.62
N GLY A 221 17.97 4.54 2.32
CA GLY A 221 17.48 4.90 0.96
C GLY A 221 16.00 4.60 0.75
N PHE A 222 15.32 4.00 1.72
CA PHE A 222 13.86 3.88 1.73
C PHE A 222 13.24 4.91 2.66
N THR A 223 12.06 5.36 2.30
CA THR A 223 11.19 6.19 3.14
C THR A 223 9.81 5.55 3.18
N TRP A 224 9.34 5.30 4.39
CA TRP A 224 7.96 4.92 4.67
C TRP A 224 7.31 5.99 5.53
N LEU A 225 6.11 6.41 5.16
CA LEU A 225 5.34 7.43 5.86
C LEU A 225 3.94 6.90 6.17
N ASP A 226 3.55 7.00 7.45
CA ASP A 226 2.18 6.85 7.93
C ASP A 226 1.55 8.23 8.09
N THR A 227 0.58 8.57 7.25
CA THR A 227 -0.04 9.89 7.19
C THR A 227 -1.18 10.05 8.21
N GLY A 228 -0.96 9.62 9.43
CA GLY A 228 -1.98 9.53 10.48
C GLY A 228 -2.29 10.82 11.26
N THR A 229 -1.46 11.86 11.15
CA THR A 229 -1.58 13.14 11.86
C THR A 229 -1.49 14.32 10.89
N HIS A 230 -1.84 15.53 11.35
CA HIS A 230 -1.70 16.75 10.53
C HIS A 230 -0.26 17.01 10.14
N GLU A 231 0.68 16.81 11.07
CA GLU A 231 2.12 16.96 10.86
C GLU A 231 2.62 15.97 9.81
N SER A 232 2.30 14.67 9.98
CA SER A 232 2.75 13.64 9.03
C SER A 232 2.14 13.81 7.62
N LEU A 233 0.93 14.41 7.52
CA LEU A 233 0.31 14.75 6.23
C LEU A 233 1.09 15.86 5.50
N VAL A 234 1.52 16.89 6.24
CA VAL A 234 2.35 17.99 5.70
C VAL A 234 3.73 17.46 5.33
N ASP A 235 4.36 16.67 6.20
CA ASP A 235 5.67 16.09 5.96
C ASP A 235 5.66 15.19 4.72
N ALA A 236 4.63 14.36 4.54
CA ALA A 236 4.46 13.55 3.35
C ALA A 236 4.35 14.41 2.08
N SER A 237 3.58 15.49 2.12
CA SER A 237 3.44 16.41 0.98
C SER A 237 4.77 17.11 0.64
N ASN A 238 5.53 17.54 1.67
CA ASN A 238 6.84 18.16 1.49
C ASN A 238 7.87 17.15 0.96
N PHE A 239 7.86 15.94 1.46
CA PHE A 239 8.72 14.85 0.98
C PHE A 239 8.49 14.56 -0.49
N VAL A 240 7.24 14.31 -0.88
CA VAL A 240 6.87 14.03 -2.28
C VAL A 240 7.27 15.19 -3.18
N LYS A 241 6.93 16.43 -2.80
CA LYS A 241 7.31 17.63 -3.54
C LYS A 241 8.82 17.70 -3.75
N THR A 242 9.60 17.50 -2.70
CA THR A 242 11.07 17.58 -2.76
C THR A 242 11.65 16.52 -3.69
N ILE A 243 11.23 15.26 -3.54
CA ILE A 243 11.68 14.17 -4.40
C ILE A 243 11.33 14.44 -5.87
N GLU A 244 10.09 14.78 -6.18
CA GLU A 244 9.64 15.03 -7.55
C GLU A 244 10.37 16.21 -8.20
N GLN A 245 10.63 17.28 -7.44
CA GLN A 245 11.36 18.45 -7.93
C GLN A 245 12.83 18.18 -8.23
N HIS A 246 13.50 17.36 -7.40
CA HIS A 246 14.93 17.09 -7.57
C HIS A 246 15.23 15.92 -8.50
N GLN A 247 14.36 14.91 -8.51
CA GLN A 247 14.53 13.76 -9.40
C GLN A 247 13.90 13.96 -10.78
N HIS A 248 13.06 15.00 -10.94
CA HIS A 248 12.27 15.24 -12.16
C HIS A 248 11.39 14.04 -12.56
N ARG A 249 11.03 13.22 -11.58
CA ARG A 249 10.18 12.03 -11.71
C ARG A 249 9.04 12.14 -10.72
N LYS A 250 7.85 11.71 -11.12
CA LYS A 250 6.72 11.65 -10.21
C LYS A 250 6.75 10.38 -9.37
N LEU A 251 6.42 10.51 -8.10
CA LEU A 251 6.09 9.35 -7.26
C LEU A 251 4.63 8.95 -7.49
N ALA A 252 4.37 7.65 -7.51
CA ALA A 252 3.01 7.12 -7.62
C ALA A 252 2.20 7.67 -8.81
N CYS A 253 2.85 7.83 -9.96
CA CYS A 253 2.18 8.18 -11.21
C CYS A 253 1.61 6.90 -11.83
N LEU A 254 0.31 6.66 -11.65
CA LEU A 254 -0.32 5.39 -12.02
C LEU A 254 -0.28 5.14 -13.53
N GLU A 255 -0.48 6.19 -14.32
CA GLU A 255 -0.44 6.13 -15.78
C GLU A 255 0.97 5.79 -16.30
N GLU A 256 2.03 6.35 -15.68
CA GLU A 256 3.42 6.02 -16.02
C GLU A 256 3.72 4.56 -15.68
N ILE A 257 3.33 4.09 -14.48
CA ILE A 257 3.52 2.69 -14.07
C ILE A 257 2.80 1.75 -15.04
N ALA A 258 1.57 2.05 -15.39
CA ALA A 258 0.78 1.27 -16.34
C ALA A 258 1.42 1.23 -17.73
N TYR A 259 1.90 2.36 -18.22
CA TYR A 259 2.60 2.47 -19.51
C TYR A 259 3.92 1.69 -19.54
N LEU A 260 4.74 1.84 -18.49
CA LEU A 260 6.03 1.13 -18.38
C LEU A 260 5.85 -0.39 -18.24
N ASN A 261 4.74 -0.83 -17.63
CA ASN A 261 4.36 -2.24 -17.57
C ASN A 261 3.71 -2.76 -18.87
N GLY A 262 3.48 -1.90 -19.86
CA GLY A 262 2.81 -2.28 -21.11
C GLY A 262 1.32 -2.58 -20.96
N TRP A 263 0.69 -2.07 -19.91
CA TRP A 263 -0.76 -2.30 -19.64
C TRP A 263 -1.66 -1.33 -20.41
N ILE A 264 -1.15 -0.13 -20.70
CA ILE A 264 -1.80 0.87 -21.56
C ILE A 264 -0.82 1.38 -22.60
N THR A 265 -1.34 1.86 -23.73
CA THR A 265 -0.54 2.41 -24.83
C THR A 265 -0.23 3.90 -24.61
N ALA A 266 0.73 4.44 -25.38
CA ALA A 266 1.03 5.87 -25.40
C ALA A 266 -0.20 6.72 -25.73
N GLU A 267 -0.99 6.28 -26.73
CA GLU A 267 -2.22 6.94 -27.15
C GLU A 267 -3.25 6.98 -26.00
N GLN A 268 -3.38 5.88 -25.24
CA GLN A 268 -4.28 5.83 -24.08
C GLN A 268 -3.82 6.78 -22.96
N VAL A 269 -2.51 6.87 -22.68
CA VAL A 269 -1.98 7.83 -21.71
C VAL A 269 -2.32 9.26 -22.13
N LEU A 270 -2.10 9.62 -23.40
CA LEU A 270 -2.39 10.96 -23.91
C LEU A 270 -3.89 11.27 -23.90
N GLU A 271 -4.72 10.29 -24.22
CA GLU A 271 -6.20 10.43 -24.17
C GLU A 271 -6.66 10.70 -22.72
N ASN A 272 -6.22 9.87 -21.77
CA ASN A 272 -6.57 9.98 -20.36
C ASN A 272 -6.06 11.27 -19.71
N SER A 273 -5.00 11.88 -20.25
CA SER A 273 -4.40 13.10 -19.72
C SER A 273 -4.87 14.40 -20.40
N LYS A 274 -5.76 14.36 -21.37
CA LYS A 274 -6.21 15.55 -22.13
C LYS A 274 -6.65 16.72 -21.26
N ASP A 275 -7.45 16.46 -20.24
CA ASP A 275 -7.98 17.50 -19.36
C ASP A 275 -6.91 18.01 -18.37
N MET A 276 -5.82 17.27 -18.21
CA MET A 276 -4.71 17.61 -17.31
C MET A 276 -3.55 18.35 -18.01
N MET A 277 -3.59 18.55 -19.33
CA MET A 277 -2.49 19.18 -20.10
C MET A 277 -2.16 20.60 -19.67
N LYS A 278 -3.08 21.28 -18.97
CA LYS A 278 -2.85 22.64 -18.44
C LYS A 278 -2.02 22.65 -17.16
N ASN A 279 -1.92 21.53 -16.44
CA ASN A 279 -1.17 21.40 -15.19
C ASN A 279 0.16 20.65 -15.38
N GLN A 280 0.95 20.56 -14.31
CA GLN A 280 2.25 19.89 -14.36
C GLN A 280 2.14 18.37 -14.51
N TYR A 281 1.09 17.76 -13.99
CA TYR A 281 0.89 16.31 -14.04
C TYR A 281 0.69 15.83 -15.48
N GLY A 282 -0.25 16.44 -16.22
CA GLY A 282 -0.48 16.07 -17.64
C GLY A 282 0.74 16.36 -18.53
N ARG A 283 1.45 17.48 -18.33
CA ARG A 283 2.69 17.76 -19.08
C ARG A 283 3.78 16.75 -18.81
N TYR A 284 3.90 16.28 -17.56
CA TYR A 284 4.82 15.20 -17.21
C TYR A 284 4.50 13.92 -17.97
N LEU A 285 3.23 13.51 -18.04
CA LEU A 285 2.83 12.31 -18.79
C LEU A 285 3.22 12.41 -20.27
N LYS A 286 3.04 13.59 -20.86
CA LYS A 286 3.49 13.83 -22.23
C LYS A 286 5.02 13.69 -22.35
N ASP A 287 5.78 14.28 -21.43
CA ASP A 287 7.25 14.16 -21.40
C ASP A 287 7.70 12.69 -21.27
N VAL A 288 6.98 11.86 -20.49
CA VAL A 288 7.23 10.42 -20.37
C VAL A 288 7.02 9.71 -21.71
N ILE A 289 5.89 9.98 -22.39
CA ILE A 289 5.58 9.40 -23.70
C ILE A 289 6.58 9.84 -24.78
N ASP A 290 7.01 11.10 -24.75
CA ASP A 290 8.03 11.64 -25.66
C ASP A 290 9.45 11.08 -25.37
N GLY A 291 9.62 10.20 -24.37
CA GLY A 291 10.89 9.55 -24.04
C GLY A 291 11.90 10.42 -23.30
N LYS A 292 11.47 11.56 -22.74
CA LYS A 292 12.37 12.50 -22.04
C LYS A 292 13.07 11.90 -20.83
N TYR A 293 12.45 10.90 -20.21
CA TYR A 293 12.93 10.28 -18.96
C TYR A 293 13.39 8.83 -19.15
N VAL A 294 13.65 8.42 -20.37
CA VAL A 294 14.24 7.10 -20.61
C VAL A 294 15.68 7.11 -20.11
N ASP A 295 15.99 6.28 -19.14
CA ASP A 295 17.37 6.04 -18.73
C ASP A 295 18.12 5.46 -19.91
N THR A 296 18.94 6.27 -20.55
CA THR A 296 19.80 5.88 -21.69
C THR A 296 20.90 4.88 -21.31
N ILE A 297 20.92 4.42 -20.05
CA ILE A 297 21.90 3.47 -19.50
C ILE A 297 21.30 2.05 -19.39
N LYS A 298 20.31 1.69 -20.21
CA LYS A 298 20.04 0.27 -20.49
C LYS A 298 20.88 -0.15 -21.71
N LYS A 299 22.15 -0.39 -21.47
CA LYS A 299 22.99 -1.23 -22.33
C LYS A 299 23.51 -2.41 -21.55
#